data_8e39e3a7babcd17e27c9f9982db1c8c8
#
_entry.id   8e39e3a7babcd17e27c9f9982db1c8c8
#
_cell.length_a   1.000
_cell.length_b   1.000
_cell.length_c   1.000
_cell.angle_alpha   90.00
_cell.angle_beta   90.00
_cell.angle_gamma   90.00
#
_symmetry.space_group_name_H-M   'P 1'
#
loop_
_entity.id
_entity.type
_entity.pdbx_description
1 polymer ?
#
loop_
_entity_poly.entity_id
_entity_poly.type
_entity_poly.pdbx_seq_one_letter_code
_entity_poly.pdbx_strand_id
1 'polypeptide(L)'
;MSARILVIEDNAKNLKLVRDVLEYAGYEVVAARSGEEGLEAAMLCSPDLVLMDLQLPGIDGSETLRQLRAAGQRNVPVVAVTAFAMHSDRERVLAEGFDGYLDKPISVRAFPGQVSAFLHGEVAP
;
A
#
# COMPACT_ATOMS: atom_id res chain seq x y z
N MET A 1 -5.96 20.01 -2.30
CA MET A 1 -4.92 19.22 -2.97
C MET A 1 -5.18 17.75 -2.78
N SER A 2 -4.96 16.96 -3.82
CA SER A 2 -5.20 15.53 -3.74
C SER A 2 -4.04 14.82 -3.05
N ALA A 3 -4.34 13.87 -2.18
CA ALA A 3 -3.33 13.00 -1.61
C ALA A 3 -2.73 12.12 -2.71
N ARG A 4 -1.45 11.82 -2.59
CA ARG A 4 -0.73 10.97 -3.53
C ARG A 4 -0.53 9.60 -2.91
N ILE A 5 -0.97 8.58 -3.61
CA ILE A 5 -0.92 7.20 -3.14
C ILE A 5 -0.03 6.39 -4.08
N LEU A 6 1.00 5.77 -3.51
CA LEU A 6 1.85 4.86 -4.25
C LEU A 6 1.29 3.45 -4.09
N VAL A 7 0.98 2.80 -5.21
CA VAL A 7 0.45 1.44 -5.22
C VAL A 7 1.49 0.51 -5.80
N ILE A 8 1.94 -0.46 -5.00
CA ILE A 8 2.92 -1.45 -5.42
C ILE A 8 2.22 -2.79 -5.57
N GLU A 9 2.01 -3.19 -6.82
CA GLU A 9 1.23 -4.38 -7.16
C GLU A 9 1.70 -4.92 -8.51
N ASP A 10 2.07 -6.20 -8.57
CA ASP A 10 2.59 -6.79 -9.79
C ASP A 10 1.51 -7.29 -10.76
N ASN A 11 0.30 -7.55 -10.28
CA ASN A 11 -0.79 -8.01 -11.12
C ASN A 11 -1.45 -6.81 -11.80
N ALA A 12 -1.39 -6.79 -13.14
CA ALA A 12 -1.88 -5.65 -13.90
C ALA A 12 -3.37 -5.37 -13.71
N LYS A 13 -4.18 -6.42 -13.55
CA LYS A 13 -5.63 -6.27 -13.36
C LYS A 13 -5.94 -5.67 -11.99
N ASN A 14 -5.27 -6.14 -10.96
CA ASN A 14 -5.45 -5.62 -9.62
C ASN A 14 -4.97 -4.18 -9.53
N LEU A 15 -3.85 -3.88 -10.15
CA LEU A 15 -3.30 -2.53 -10.19
C LEU A 15 -4.27 -1.56 -10.86
N LYS A 16 -4.84 -1.98 -12.00
CA LYS A 16 -5.81 -1.15 -12.71
C LYS A 16 -7.06 -0.90 -11.85
N LEU A 17 -7.56 -1.94 -11.19
CA LEU A 17 -8.74 -1.80 -10.34
C LEU A 17 -8.49 -0.81 -9.20
N VAL A 18 -7.38 -0.97 -8.50
CA VAL A 18 -7.02 -0.09 -7.38
C VAL A 18 -6.84 1.34 -7.88
N ARG A 19 -6.13 1.52 -8.98
CA ARG A 19 -5.92 2.84 -9.57
C ARG A 19 -7.25 3.51 -9.92
N ASP A 20 -8.12 2.78 -10.64
CA ASP A 20 -9.39 3.35 -11.10
C ASP A 20 -10.26 3.77 -9.92
N VAL A 21 -10.35 2.95 -8.89
CA VAL A 21 -11.15 3.25 -7.70
C VAL A 21 -10.60 4.48 -6.98
N LEU A 22 -9.28 4.55 -6.81
CA LEU A 22 -8.67 5.68 -6.10
C LEU A 22 -8.72 6.97 -6.89
N GLU A 23 -8.49 6.91 -8.19
CA GLU A 23 -8.58 8.10 -9.03
C GLU A 23 -10.01 8.64 -9.08
N TYR A 24 -10.99 7.75 -9.13
CA TYR A 24 -12.39 8.16 -9.08
C TYR A 24 -12.71 8.87 -7.75
N ALA A 25 -12.07 8.45 -6.66
CA ALA A 25 -12.25 9.07 -5.36
C ALA A 25 -11.47 10.40 -5.20
N GLY A 26 -10.71 10.79 -6.20
CA GLY A 26 -10.00 12.08 -6.19
C GLY A 26 -8.55 12.01 -5.79
N TYR A 27 -7.97 10.82 -5.64
CA TYR A 27 -6.57 10.68 -5.28
C TYR A 27 -5.67 10.65 -6.52
N GLU A 28 -4.44 11.10 -6.34
CA GLU A 28 -3.39 10.94 -7.33
C GLU A 28 -2.71 9.59 -7.09
N VAL A 29 -2.58 8.77 -8.12
CA VAL A 29 -2.03 7.41 -8.00
C VAL A 29 -0.73 7.30 -8.77
N VAL A 30 0.31 6.83 -8.09
CA VAL A 30 1.58 6.43 -8.70
C VAL A 30 1.67 4.92 -8.60
N ALA A 31 1.92 4.24 -9.70
CA ALA A 31 1.92 2.79 -9.75
C ALA A 31 3.34 2.24 -9.89
N ALA A 32 3.62 1.16 -9.18
CA ALA A 32 4.85 0.40 -9.31
C ALA A 32 4.50 -1.09 -9.34
N ARG A 33 5.24 -1.87 -10.11
CA ARG A 33 4.92 -3.28 -10.31
C ARG A 33 5.88 -4.22 -9.60
N SER A 34 6.82 -3.68 -8.84
CA SER A 34 7.76 -4.46 -8.03
C SER A 34 8.18 -3.64 -6.81
N GLY A 35 8.78 -4.30 -5.84
CA GLY A 35 9.33 -3.60 -4.69
C GLY A 35 10.42 -2.61 -5.10
N GLU A 36 11.27 -3.01 -6.02
CA GLU A 36 12.36 -2.15 -6.52
C GLU A 36 11.81 -0.88 -7.17
N GLU A 37 10.82 -1.03 -8.06
CA GLU A 37 10.15 0.13 -8.67
C GLU A 37 9.47 0.99 -7.62
N GLY A 38 8.88 0.35 -6.60
CA GLY A 38 8.21 1.06 -5.51
C GLY A 38 9.15 1.91 -4.70
N LEU A 39 10.35 1.40 -4.41
CA LEU A 39 11.37 2.15 -3.69
C LEU A 39 11.80 3.39 -4.47
N GLU A 40 12.05 3.22 -5.77
CA GLU A 40 12.42 4.33 -6.63
C GLU A 40 11.30 5.36 -6.71
N ALA A 41 10.06 4.90 -6.91
CA ALA A 41 8.91 5.80 -7.00
C ALA A 41 8.69 6.58 -5.72
N ALA A 42 8.86 5.95 -4.57
CA ALA A 42 8.69 6.62 -3.27
C ALA A 42 9.70 7.76 -3.09
N MET A 43 10.93 7.57 -3.56
CA MET A 43 11.94 8.61 -3.50
C MET A 43 11.61 9.79 -4.40
N LEU A 44 11.01 9.53 -5.56
CA LEU A 44 10.71 10.55 -6.55
C LEU A 44 9.41 11.31 -6.28
N CYS A 45 8.40 10.65 -5.73
CA CYS A 45 7.06 11.25 -5.65
C CYS A 45 6.63 11.66 -4.25
N SER A 46 7.33 11.26 -3.21
CA SER A 46 6.98 11.57 -1.82
C SER A 46 5.49 11.26 -1.53
N PRO A 47 5.10 9.99 -1.54
CA PRO A 47 3.69 9.65 -1.38
C PRO A 47 3.16 9.94 0.02
N ASP A 48 1.87 10.17 0.11
CA ASP A 48 1.16 10.34 1.39
C ASP A 48 0.75 9.01 2.00
N LEU A 49 0.68 7.97 1.18
CA LEU A 49 0.32 6.62 1.60
C LEU A 49 0.90 5.62 0.61
N VAL A 50 1.35 4.49 1.11
CA VAL A 50 1.81 3.37 0.27
C VAL A 50 0.90 2.17 0.49
N LEU A 51 0.35 1.64 -0.58
CA LEU A 51 -0.39 0.38 -0.57
C LEU A 51 0.49 -0.67 -1.23
N MET A 52 0.77 -1.75 -0.53
CA MET A 52 1.78 -2.71 -0.96
C MET A 52 1.28 -4.14 -0.89
N ASP A 53 1.34 -4.85 -2.02
CA ASP A 53 1.12 -6.28 -2.03
C ASP A 53 2.29 -6.96 -1.32
N LEU A 54 2.01 -7.97 -0.52
CA LEU A 54 3.06 -8.73 0.16
C LEU A 54 3.77 -9.70 -0.79
N GLN A 55 3.06 -10.19 -1.81
CA GLN A 55 3.61 -11.16 -2.75
C GLN A 55 4.09 -10.46 -4.02
N LEU A 56 5.32 -10.00 -3.98
CA LEU A 56 5.91 -9.30 -5.12
C LEU A 56 7.05 -10.13 -5.71
N PRO A 57 7.33 -10.01 -7.03
CA PRO A 57 8.50 -10.63 -7.61
C PRO A 57 9.76 -9.90 -7.14
N GLY A 58 10.87 -10.61 -7.06
CA GLY A 58 12.11 -10.04 -6.55
C GLY A 58 12.05 -9.88 -5.04
N ILE A 59 12.26 -8.67 -4.54
CA ILE A 59 12.10 -8.43 -3.11
C ILE A 59 10.61 -8.41 -2.77
N ASP A 60 10.24 -9.07 -1.68
CA ASP A 60 8.84 -9.14 -1.26
C ASP A 60 8.41 -7.86 -0.53
N GLY A 61 7.15 -7.82 -0.08
CA GLY A 61 6.61 -6.65 0.60
C GLY A 61 7.32 -6.33 1.90
N SER A 62 7.69 -7.35 2.67
CA SER A 62 8.38 -7.15 3.95
C SER A 62 9.75 -6.52 3.75
N GLU A 63 10.52 -7.01 2.78
CA GLU A 63 11.83 -6.45 2.47
C GLU A 63 11.71 -5.06 1.89
N THR A 64 10.70 -4.82 1.05
CA THR A 64 10.44 -3.50 0.49
C THR A 64 10.15 -2.49 1.59
N LEU A 65 9.33 -2.86 2.57
CA LEU A 65 9.05 -2.00 3.72
C LEU A 65 10.33 -1.66 4.47
N ARG A 66 11.15 -2.66 4.75
CA ARG A 66 12.39 -2.45 5.47
C ARG A 66 13.29 -1.46 4.75
N GLN A 67 13.41 -1.60 3.43
CA GLN A 67 14.23 -0.69 2.63
C GLN A 67 13.64 0.71 2.52
N LEU A 68 12.31 0.83 2.46
CA LEU A 68 11.65 2.14 2.50
C LEU A 68 12.02 2.90 3.77
N ARG A 69 11.91 2.24 4.91
CA ARG A 69 12.23 2.86 6.20
C ARG A 69 13.71 3.22 6.29
N ALA A 70 14.59 2.33 5.83
CA ALA A 70 16.04 2.58 5.82
C ALA A 70 16.41 3.74 4.90
N ALA A 71 15.66 3.97 3.84
CA ALA A 71 15.89 5.06 2.90
C ALA A 71 15.34 6.41 3.38
N GLY A 72 14.79 6.47 4.58
CA GLY A 72 14.30 7.73 5.15
C GLY A 72 12.80 7.94 5.06
N GLN A 73 12.06 7.02 4.44
CA GLN A 73 10.60 7.09 4.34
C GLN A 73 9.97 6.58 5.64
N ARG A 74 10.19 7.28 6.74
CA ARG A 74 9.83 6.80 8.08
C ARG A 74 8.42 7.15 8.52
N ASN A 75 7.89 8.23 7.98
CA ASN A 75 6.60 8.76 8.44
C ASN A 75 5.43 8.41 7.51
N VAL A 76 5.71 7.94 6.31
CA VAL A 76 4.65 7.58 5.38
C VAL A 76 3.97 6.29 5.85
N PRO A 77 2.64 6.27 5.98
CA PRO A 77 1.95 5.03 6.32
C PRO A 77 2.05 4.03 5.16
N VAL A 78 2.33 2.79 5.51
CA VAL A 78 2.42 1.69 4.55
C VAL A 78 1.42 0.62 4.95
N VAL A 79 0.49 0.33 4.07
CA VAL A 79 -0.59 -0.62 4.30
C VAL A 79 -0.38 -1.83 3.41
N ALA A 80 -0.37 -3.01 4.02
CA ALA A 80 -0.27 -4.26 3.27
C ALA A 80 -1.63 -4.62 2.68
N VAL A 81 -1.63 -5.03 1.41
CA VAL A 81 -2.84 -5.53 0.74
C VAL A 81 -2.53 -6.95 0.29
N THR A 82 -3.22 -7.94 0.83
CA THR A 82 -2.85 -9.33 0.59
C THR A 82 -4.05 -10.26 0.57
N ALA A 83 -3.90 -11.39 -0.14
CA ALA A 83 -4.91 -12.42 -0.21
C ALA A 83 -4.88 -13.36 1.01
N PHE A 84 -3.83 -13.27 1.83
CA PHE A 84 -3.71 -14.12 3.02
C PHE A 84 -4.37 -13.43 4.21
N ALA A 85 -5.63 -13.77 4.44
CA ALA A 85 -6.49 -13.07 5.40
C ALA A 85 -6.61 -13.80 6.74
N MET A 86 -5.66 -14.66 7.10
CA MET A 86 -5.70 -15.35 8.38
C MET A 86 -5.26 -14.40 9.51
N HIS A 87 -5.89 -14.57 10.66
CA HIS A 87 -5.65 -13.68 11.81
C HIS A 87 -4.16 -13.63 12.20
N SER A 88 -3.48 -14.77 12.18
CA SER A 88 -2.06 -14.84 12.49
C SER A 88 -1.19 -14.06 11.49
N ASP A 89 -1.62 -14.01 10.21
CA ASP A 89 -0.89 -13.25 9.20
C ASP A 89 -1.03 -11.76 9.43
N ARG A 90 -2.20 -11.31 9.86
CA ARG A 90 -2.43 -9.90 10.20
C ARG A 90 -1.51 -9.46 11.34
N GLU A 91 -1.43 -10.25 12.40
CA GLU A 91 -0.56 -9.93 13.53
C GLU A 91 0.90 -9.86 13.12
N ARG A 92 1.35 -10.80 12.30
CA ARG A 92 2.72 -10.82 11.80
C ARG A 92 3.03 -9.59 10.95
N VAL A 93 2.13 -9.21 10.05
CA VAL A 93 2.28 -8.06 9.17
C VAL A 93 2.41 -6.78 10.00
N LEU A 94 1.55 -6.60 10.97
CA LEU A 94 1.61 -5.41 11.83
C LEU A 94 2.89 -5.39 12.67
N ALA A 95 3.32 -6.56 13.15
CA ALA A 95 4.56 -6.67 13.92
C ALA A 95 5.80 -6.33 13.10
N GLU A 96 5.76 -6.53 11.78
CA GLU A 96 6.85 -6.17 10.88
C GLU A 96 6.96 -4.66 10.64
N GLY A 97 5.96 -3.89 11.05
CA GLY A 97 6.00 -2.44 10.93
C GLY A 97 5.04 -1.84 9.91
N PHE A 98 4.18 -2.65 9.28
CA PHE A 98 3.11 -2.11 8.45
C PHE A 98 2.11 -1.37 9.32
N ASP A 99 1.59 -0.27 8.81
CA ASP A 99 0.65 0.56 9.56
C ASP A 99 -0.78 0.05 9.46
N GLY A 100 -1.05 -0.84 8.53
CA GLY A 100 -2.37 -1.42 8.38
C GLY A 100 -2.37 -2.63 7.46
N TYR A 101 -3.53 -3.20 7.29
CA TYR A 101 -3.72 -4.44 6.57
C TYR A 101 -5.09 -4.41 5.88
N LEU A 102 -5.12 -4.75 4.60
CA LEU A 102 -6.36 -4.87 3.83
C LEU A 102 -6.37 -6.22 3.11
N ASP A 103 -7.54 -6.85 3.09
CA ASP A 103 -7.72 -8.14 2.43
C ASP A 103 -8.03 -7.99 0.94
N LYS A 104 -7.52 -8.90 0.14
CA LYS A 104 -7.92 -9.06 -1.25
C LYS A 104 -9.05 -10.08 -1.34
N PRO A 105 -9.98 -9.94 -2.28
CA PRO A 105 -10.10 -8.81 -3.20
C PRO A 105 -10.60 -7.56 -2.49
N ILE A 106 -10.17 -6.39 -2.94
CA ILE A 106 -10.64 -5.15 -2.33
C ILE A 106 -12.12 -4.96 -2.61
N SER A 107 -12.83 -4.36 -1.65
CA SER A 107 -14.21 -3.96 -1.84
C SER A 107 -14.22 -2.58 -2.50
N VAL A 108 -14.72 -2.50 -3.72
CA VAL A 108 -14.80 -1.23 -4.45
C VAL A 108 -15.56 -0.18 -3.63
N ARG A 109 -16.58 -0.62 -2.91
CA ARG A 109 -17.41 0.26 -2.08
C ARG A 109 -16.69 0.72 -0.82
N ALA A 110 -16.00 -0.18 -0.13
CA ALA A 110 -15.37 0.13 1.16
C ALA A 110 -13.96 0.73 1.03
N PHE A 111 -13.27 0.44 -0.06
CA PHE A 111 -11.85 0.75 -0.21
C PHE A 111 -11.53 2.25 -0.08
N PRO A 112 -12.28 3.17 -0.73
CA PRO A 112 -11.95 4.59 -0.57
C PRO A 112 -12.02 5.09 0.87
N GLY A 113 -12.99 4.59 1.64
CA GLY A 113 -13.11 4.94 3.06
C GLY A 113 -11.97 4.38 3.89
N GLN A 114 -11.55 3.15 3.59
CA GLN A 114 -10.41 2.53 4.28
C GLN A 114 -9.13 3.32 4.00
N VAL A 115 -8.91 3.72 2.76
CA VAL A 115 -7.74 4.52 2.37
C VAL A 115 -7.77 5.88 3.08
N SER A 116 -8.93 6.52 3.12
CA SER A 116 -9.09 7.81 3.80
C SER A 116 -8.73 7.69 5.28
N ALA A 117 -9.16 6.62 5.94
CA ALA A 117 -8.85 6.39 7.35
C ALA A 117 -7.34 6.29 7.58
N PHE A 118 -6.63 5.55 6.73
CA PHE A 118 -5.17 5.44 6.85
C PHE A 118 -4.47 6.78 6.59
N LEU A 119 -4.95 7.55 5.63
CA LEU A 119 -4.38 8.86 5.33
C LEU A 119 -4.51 9.84 6.49
N HIS A 120 -5.57 9.73 7.28
CA HIS A 120 -5.82 10.60 8.41
C HIS A 120 -5.27 10.05 9.72
N GLY A 121 -4.51 8.96 9.67
CA GLY A 121 -3.93 8.36 10.85
C GLY A 121 -4.93 7.64 11.74
N GLU A 122 -6.12 7.36 11.25
CA GLU A 122 -7.11 6.60 11.99
C GLU A 122 -6.74 5.13 12.00
N VAL A 123 -6.82 4.52 13.17
CA VAL A 123 -6.52 3.10 13.30
C VAL A 123 -7.72 2.31 12.83
N ALA A 124 -7.54 1.43 11.86
CA ALA A 124 -8.60 0.53 11.43
C ALA A 124 -8.92 -0.42 12.57
N PRO A 125 -10.19 -0.59 12.91
CA PRO A 125 -10.59 -1.51 13.98
C PRO A 125 -10.30 -2.97 13.63
#